data_0b1d3f4d7ea2efe92cd13b87b763b7f7
#
_entry.id   0b1d3f4d7ea2efe92cd13b87b763b7f7
#
_cell.length_a   1.000
_cell.length_b   1.000
_cell.length_c   1.000
_cell.angle_alpha   90.00
_cell.angle_beta   90.00
_cell.angle_gamma   90.00
#
_symmetry.space_group_name_H-M   'P 1'
#
loop_
_entity.id
_entity.type
_entity.pdbx_description
1 polymer ?
#
loop_
_entity_poly.entity_id
_entity_poly.type
_entity_poly.pdbx_seq_one_letter_code
_entity_poly.pdbx_strand_id
1 'polypeptide(L)'
;MKENKIILVGDGAVGSSFAYACTILGIGRELGIIDINEAKAEGDAMDLSDALSFSNPKDIYKATYDDCKDAKVVVITAGMAQKPGETRLDLVDKNLSIIKDKVGKIEARGFEGSF
;
A
#
# COMPACT_ATOMS: atom_id res chain seq x y z
N MET A 1 -7.02 16.83 -1.53
CA MET A 1 -6.29 15.84 -0.69
C MET A 1 -7.11 15.54 0.56
N LYS A 2 -7.38 14.27 0.79
CA LYS A 2 -8.11 13.84 1.98
C LYS A 2 -7.13 13.62 3.14
N GLU A 3 -7.31 14.33 4.23
CA GLU A 3 -6.38 14.33 5.36
C GLU A 3 -6.17 12.96 6.02
N ASN A 4 -7.17 12.07 5.95
CA ASN A 4 -7.13 10.79 6.63
C ASN A 4 -7.08 9.59 5.67
N LYS A 5 -6.70 9.83 4.42
CA LYS A 5 -6.61 8.77 3.41
C LYS A 5 -5.16 8.33 3.20
N ILE A 6 -4.92 7.05 3.39
CA ILE A 6 -3.62 6.41 3.18
C ILE A 6 -3.79 5.33 2.12
N ILE A 7 -2.87 5.28 1.17
CA ILE A 7 -2.79 4.19 0.19
C ILE A 7 -1.52 3.39 0.44
N LEU A 8 -1.66 2.10 0.57
CA LEU A 8 -0.56 1.16 0.70
C LEU A 8 -0.35 0.45 -0.63
N VAL A 9 0.84 0.57 -1.20
CA VAL A 9 1.22 -0.14 -2.43
C VAL A 9 2.17 -1.27 -2.06
N GLY A 10 1.71 -2.48 -2.25
CA GLY A 10 2.43 -3.70 -1.88
C GLY A 10 1.90 -4.28 -0.58
N ASP A 11 1.34 -5.48 -0.68
CA ASP A 11 0.70 -6.19 0.43
C ASP A 11 1.44 -7.50 0.74
N GLY A 12 2.78 -7.43 0.77
CA GLY A 12 3.63 -8.50 1.26
C GLY A 12 3.70 -8.47 2.79
N ALA A 13 4.67 -9.17 3.37
CA ALA A 13 4.78 -9.27 4.83
C ALA A 13 4.92 -7.91 5.52
N VAL A 14 5.75 -7.01 4.98
CA VAL A 14 5.95 -5.67 5.53
C VAL A 14 4.69 -4.82 5.36
N GLY A 15 4.09 -4.86 4.16
CA GLY A 15 2.87 -4.10 3.88
C GLY A 15 1.70 -4.55 4.75
N SER A 16 1.50 -5.86 4.90
CA SER A 16 0.45 -6.41 5.76
C SER A 16 0.66 -6.00 7.21
N SER A 17 1.89 -6.02 7.70
CA SER A 17 2.21 -5.57 9.06
C SER A 17 1.92 -4.08 9.25
N PHE A 18 2.25 -3.26 8.27
CA PHE A 18 1.93 -1.83 8.28
C PHE A 18 0.42 -1.60 8.33
N ALA A 19 -0.34 -2.29 7.47
CA ALA A 19 -1.79 -2.17 7.44
C ALA A 19 -2.41 -2.57 8.78
N TYR A 20 -1.93 -3.66 9.38
CA TYR A 20 -2.39 -4.13 10.67
C TYR A 20 -2.09 -3.11 11.77
N ALA A 21 -0.88 -2.55 11.80
CA ALA A 21 -0.50 -1.52 12.77
C ALA A 21 -1.37 -0.26 12.64
N CYS A 22 -1.63 0.22 11.42
CA CYS A 22 -2.53 1.35 11.18
C CYS A 22 -3.93 1.06 11.72
N THR A 23 -4.40 -0.17 11.55
CA THR A 23 -5.70 -0.61 12.01
C THR A 23 -5.79 -0.57 13.54
N ILE A 24 -4.80 -1.15 14.22
CA ILE A 24 -4.76 -1.19 15.69
C ILE A 24 -4.63 0.22 16.28
N LEU A 25 -3.75 1.04 15.71
CA LEU A 25 -3.46 2.37 16.25
C LEU A 25 -4.48 3.43 15.83
N GLY A 26 -5.43 3.08 14.96
CA GLY A 26 -6.44 4.01 14.48
C GLY A 26 -5.88 5.13 13.61
N ILE A 27 -4.77 4.90 12.92
CA ILE A 27 -4.15 5.88 12.04
C ILE A 27 -4.87 5.88 10.69
N GLY A 28 -5.33 7.06 10.29
CA GLY A 28 -6.10 7.21 9.06
C GLY A 28 -7.52 6.66 9.17
N ARG A 29 -8.45 7.23 8.45
CA ARG A 29 -9.83 6.74 8.40
C ARG A 29 -10.10 5.90 7.17
N GLU A 30 -9.29 6.07 6.14
CA GLU A 30 -9.42 5.37 4.88
C GLU A 30 -8.08 4.76 4.52
N LEU A 31 -8.06 3.46 4.32
CA LEU A 31 -6.86 2.71 3.92
C LEU A 31 -7.16 1.92 2.67
N GLY A 32 -6.56 2.30 1.56
CA GLY A 32 -6.63 1.56 0.31
C GLY A 32 -5.40 0.69 0.13
N ILE A 33 -5.58 -0.53 -0.32
CA ILE A 33 -4.50 -1.50 -0.54
C ILE A 33 -4.39 -1.81 -2.02
N ILE A 34 -3.19 -1.65 -2.57
CA ILE A 34 -2.87 -2.00 -3.95
C ILE A 34 -1.81 -3.09 -3.95
N ASP A 35 -2.06 -4.17 -4.66
CA ASP A 35 -1.08 -5.25 -4.88
C ASP A 35 -1.28 -5.85 -6.26
N ILE A 36 -0.20 -6.37 -6.84
CA ILE A 36 -0.27 -7.13 -8.09
C ILE A 36 -1.25 -8.30 -7.94
N ASN A 37 -1.23 -8.94 -6.78
CA ASN A 37 -2.21 -9.97 -6.44
C ASN A 37 -3.46 -9.29 -5.86
N GLU A 38 -4.40 -8.95 -6.72
CA GLU A 38 -5.62 -8.25 -6.34
C GLU A 38 -6.49 -9.05 -5.38
N ALA A 39 -6.53 -10.36 -5.52
CA ALA A 39 -7.30 -11.23 -4.63
C ALA A 39 -6.74 -11.18 -3.19
N LYS A 40 -5.41 -11.12 -3.04
CA LYS A 40 -4.77 -10.98 -1.73
C LYS A 40 -5.09 -9.64 -1.10
N ALA A 41 -5.00 -8.55 -1.87
CA ALA A 41 -5.33 -7.21 -1.38
C ALA A 41 -6.79 -7.13 -0.92
N GLU A 42 -7.71 -7.69 -1.70
CA GLU A 42 -9.12 -7.73 -1.35
C GLU A 42 -9.38 -8.56 -0.09
N GLY A 43 -8.78 -9.74 0.00
CA GLY A 43 -8.92 -10.63 1.16
C GLY A 43 -8.39 -9.99 2.42
N ASP A 44 -7.20 -9.38 2.37
CA ASP A 44 -6.61 -8.71 3.53
C ASP A 44 -7.43 -7.49 3.95
N ALA A 45 -7.97 -6.73 3.00
CA ALA A 45 -8.84 -5.60 3.30
C ALA A 45 -10.12 -6.05 4.02
N MET A 46 -10.72 -7.16 3.58
CA MET A 46 -11.89 -7.73 4.24
C MET A 46 -11.58 -8.21 5.65
N ASP A 47 -10.47 -8.92 5.84
CA ASP A 47 -10.05 -9.43 7.14
C ASP A 47 -9.80 -8.28 8.13
N LEU A 48 -9.13 -7.23 7.70
CA LEU A 48 -8.86 -6.05 8.52
C LEU A 48 -10.16 -5.30 8.86
N SER A 49 -11.06 -5.18 7.90
CA SER A 49 -12.36 -4.54 8.13
C SER A 49 -13.17 -5.28 9.18
N ASP A 50 -13.16 -6.62 9.11
CA ASP A 50 -13.86 -7.46 10.09
C ASP A 50 -13.25 -7.31 11.50
N ALA A 51 -11.93 -7.22 11.58
CA ALA A 51 -11.23 -7.02 12.87
C ALA A 51 -11.55 -5.68 13.52
N LEU A 52 -11.97 -4.68 12.74
CA LEU A 52 -12.25 -3.32 13.20
C LEU A 52 -13.68 -3.10 13.69
N SER A 53 -14.56 -4.08 13.53
CA SER A 53 -15.99 -3.89 13.78
C SER A 53 -16.34 -3.42 15.19
N PHE A 54 -15.40 -3.40 16.12
CA PHE A 54 -15.64 -3.07 17.52
C PHE A 54 -14.98 -1.78 18.04
N SER A 55 -14.06 -1.15 17.31
CA SER A 55 -13.31 -0.04 17.90
C SER A 55 -13.36 1.27 17.13
N ASN A 56 -12.84 1.35 15.95
CA ASN A 56 -12.79 2.60 15.20
C ASN A 56 -13.29 2.39 13.78
N PRO A 57 -14.35 3.10 13.37
CA PRO A 57 -14.80 2.99 11.96
C PRO A 57 -13.67 3.41 11.03
N LYS A 58 -13.25 2.49 10.18
CA LYS A 58 -12.23 2.73 9.18
C LYS A 58 -12.65 2.03 7.90
N ASP A 59 -12.54 2.73 6.79
CA ASP A 59 -12.82 2.16 5.48
C ASP A 59 -11.54 1.54 4.93
N ILE A 60 -11.50 0.22 4.84
CA ILE A 60 -10.37 -0.53 4.31
C ILE A 60 -10.83 -1.28 3.07
N TYR A 61 -10.16 -1.05 1.95
CA TYR A 61 -10.60 -1.58 0.66
C TYR A 61 -9.44 -1.87 -0.28
N LYS A 62 -9.71 -2.73 -1.27
CA LYS A 62 -8.80 -2.92 -2.39
C LYS A 62 -8.85 -1.66 -3.26
N ALA A 63 -7.71 -0.98 -3.41
CA ALA A 63 -7.62 0.28 -4.15
C ALA A 63 -7.03 0.08 -5.55
N THR A 64 -7.18 1.09 -6.37
CA THR A 64 -6.52 1.24 -7.66
C THR A 64 -5.61 2.47 -7.61
N TYR A 65 -4.76 2.63 -8.63
CA TYR A 65 -3.90 3.82 -8.69
C TYR A 65 -4.70 5.12 -8.80
N ASP A 66 -5.90 5.08 -9.35
CA ASP A 66 -6.79 6.24 -9.40
C ASP A 66 -7.16 6.73 -7.99
N ASP A 67 -7.23 5.85 -7.03
CA ASP A 67 -7.52 6.19 -5.63
C ASP A 67 -6.41 7.00 -4.97
N CYS A 68 -5.20 7.00 -5.54
CA CYS A 68 -4.07 7.78 -5.02
C CYS A 68 -4.26 9.29 -5.22
N LYS A 69 -5.10 9.69 -6.13
CA LYS A 69 -5.29 11.08 -6.51
C LYS A 69 -5.55 12.01 -5.32
N ASP A 70 -6.39 11.58 -4.39
CA ASP A 70 -6.78 12.38 -3.24
C ASP A 70 -6.22 11.84 -1.91
N ALA A 71 -5.26 10.93 -1.95
CA ALA A 71 -4.62 10.43 -0.75
C ALA A 71 -3.68 11.46 -0.14
N LYS A 72 -3.58 11.46 1.18
CA LYS A 72 -2.60 12.28 1.89
C LYS A 72 -1.22 11.64 1.87
N VAL A 73 -1.16 10.34 2.06
CA VAL A 73 0.09 9.59 2.13
C VAL A 73 -0.02 8.32 1.29
N VAL A 74 1.01 8.04 0.53
CA VAL A 74 1.17 6.75 -0.15
C VAL A 74 2.42 6.07 0.41
N VAL A 75 2.24 4.87 0.92
CA VAL A 75 3.33 4.05 1.46
C VAL A 75 3.62 2.93 0.48
N ILE A 76 4.85 2.84 0.02
CA ILE A 76 5.27 1.83 -0.95
C ILE A 76 6.15 0.81 -0.25
N THR A 77 5.67 -0.42 -0.14
CA THR A 77 6.43 -1.56 0.37
C THR A 77 6.67 -2.61 -0.69
N ALA A 78 6.31 -2.30 -1.93
CA ALA A 78 6.49 -3.21 -3.06
C ALA A 78 7.96 -3.40 -3.37
N GLY A 79 8.35 -4.64 -3.65
CA GLY A 79 9.71 -4.99 -4.01
C GLY A 79 9.79 -6.49 -4.27
N MET A 80 10.93 -6.93 -4.79
CA MET A 80 11.19 -8.35 -5.04
C MET A 80 12.22 -8.88 -4.07
N ALA A 81 12.05 -10.14 -3.66
CA ALA A 81 13.06 -10.83 -2.88
C ALA A 81 14.26 -11.21 -3.76
N GLN A 82 15.44 -11.31 -3.15
CA GLN A 82 16.64 -11.76 -3.82
C GLN A 82 16.48 -13.21 -4.26
N LYS A 83 16.76 -13.46 -5.54
CA LYS A 83 16.72 -14.82 -6.11
C LYS A 83 18.09 -15.49 -5.99
N PRO A 84 18.14 -16.84 -5.99
CA PRO A 84 19.43 -17.54 -6.04
C PRO A 84 20.26 -17.07 -7.24
N GLY A 85 21.54 -16.79 -7.00
CA GLY A 85 22.45 -16.33 -8.04
C GLY A 85 22.42 -14.83 -8.31
N GLU A 86 21.50 -14.10 -7.70
CA GLU A 86 21.47 -12.64 -7.80
C GLU A 86 22.39 -11.98 -6.78
N THR A 87 23.05 -10.90 -7.20
CA THR A 87 23.80 -10.06 -6.26
C THR A 87 22.88 -9.06 -5.59
N ARG A 88 23.32 -8.44 -4.50
CA ARG A 88 22.60 -7.34 -3.86
C ARG A 88 22.40 -6.15 -4.78
N LEU A 89 23.39 -5.88 -5.64
CA LEU A 89 23.31 -4.79 -6.61
C LEU A 89 22.22 -5.06 -7.64
N ASP A 90 22.11 -6.29 -8.13
CA ASP A 90 21.04 -6.68 -9.06
C ASP A 90 19.68 -6.47 -8.42
N LEU A 91 19.53 -6.86 -7.15
CA LEU A 91 18.29 -6.67 -6.41
C LEU A 91 17.94 -5.20 -6.23
N VAL A 92 18.92 -4.36 -5.90
CA VAL A 92 18.73 -2.91 -5.76
C VAL A 92 18.25 -2.30 -7.08
N ASP A 93 18.87 -2.66 -8.20
CA ASP A 93 18.47 -2.16 -9.51
C ASP A 93 17.05 -2.56 -9.86
N LYS A 94 16.65 -3.81 -9.60
CA LYS A 94 15.29 -4.28 -9.82
C LYS A 94 14.29 -3.51 -8.97
N ASN A 95 14.58 -3.33 -7.68
CA ASN A 95 13.68 -2.64 -6.77
C ASN A 95 13.57 -1.16 -7.11
N LEU A 96 14.65 -0.52 -7.54
CA LEU A 96 14.62 0.86 -8.02
C LEU A 96 13.71 1.01 -9.23
N SER A 97 13.78 0.08 -10.18
CA SER A 97 12.91 0.09 -11.36
C SER A 97 11.45 -0.07 -10.97
N ILE A 98 11.14 -0.97 -10.04
CA ILE A 98 9.78 -1.19 -9.52
C ILE A 98 9.26 0.08 -8.85
N ILE A 99 10.06 0.70 -7.99
CA ILE A 99 9.67 1.91 -7.27
C ILE A 99 9.42 3.06 -8.26
N LYS A 100 10.31 3.25 -9.23
CA LYS A 100 10.12 4.27 -10.27
C LYS A 100 8.83 4.07 -11.04
N ASP A 101 8.52 2.85 -11.42
CA ASP A 101 7.27 2.52 -12.10
C ASP A 101 6.06 2.87 -11.25
N LYS A 102 6.07 2.47 -9.97
CA LYS A 102 4.98 2.74 -9.03
C LYS A 102 4.79 4.24 -8.80
N VAL A 103 5.88 4.95 -8.52
CA VAL A 103 5.83 6.41 -8.32
C VAL A 103 5.30 7.11 -9.57
N GLY A 104 5.76 6.71 -10.75
CA GLY A 104 5.27 7.27 -12.01
C GLY A 104 3.77 7.07 -12.20
N LYS A 105 3.26 5.88 -11.90
CA LYS A 105 1.82 5.58 -11.98
C LYS A 105 1.02 6.44 -10.99
N ILE A 106 1.52 6.63 -9.80
CA ILE A 106 0.87 7.42 -8.76
C ILE A 106 0.84 8.91 -9.14
N GLU A 107 1.97 9.45 -9.59
CA GLU A 107 2.06 10.84 -10.02
C GLU A 107 1.19 11.13 -11.23
N ALA A 108 1.08 10.19 -12.15
CA ALA A 108 0.23 10.32 -13.34
C ALA A 108 -1.25 10.46 -12.98
N ARG A 109 -1.66 10.06 -11.79
CA ARG A 109 -3.05 10.21 -11.29
C ARG A 109 -3.29 11.52 -10.55
N GLY A 110 -2.29 12.41 -10.48
CA GLY A 110 -2.43 13.71 -9.83
C GLY A 110 -2.23 13.72 -8.33
N PHE A 111 -1.46 12.77 -7.80
CA PHE A 111 -1.14 12.71 -6.38
C PHE A 111 -0.29 13.90 -5.95
N GLU A 112 -0.71 14.58 -4.89
CA GLU A 112 -0.04 15.77 -4.34
C GLU A 112 0.37 15.60 -2.87
N GLY A 113 0.16 14.43 -2.29
CA GLY A 113 0.50 14.15 -0.91
C GLY A 113 1.97 13.76 -0.72
N SER A 114 2.24 12.99 0.35
CA SER A 114 3.58 12.54 0.72
C SER A 114 3.75 11.04 0.51
N PHE A 115 4.96 10.66 0.18
CA PHE A 115 5.34 9.25 0.13
C PHE A 115 5.94 8.80 1.45
#